data_9f4ea4da7e18952d42ae2612b33bd496
#
_entry.id   9f4ea4da7e18952d42ae2612b33bd496
#
_cell.length_a   1.000
_cell.length_b   1.000
_cell.length_c   1.000
_cell.angle_alpha   90.00
_cell.angle_beta   90.00
_cell.angle_gamma   90.00
#
_symmetry.space_group_name_H-M   'P 1'
#
loop_
_entity.id
_entity.type
_entity.pdbx_description
1 polymer ?
#
loop_
_entity_poly.entity_id
_entity_poly.type
_entity_poly.pdbx_seq_one_letter_code
_entity_poly.pdbx_strand_id
1 'polypeptide(L)' 'MKKRLHIHFDTEGDLLELRFGKVTPSYYEDLGNDIFERHDEKTGKIKGYAFFNVRKRKEKVRDIEVMIPEY' A
#
# COMPACT_ATOMS: atom_id res chain seq x y z
N MET A 1 -4.51 21.39 1.65
CA MET A 1 -3.18 21.06 2.18
C MET A 1 -2.67 19.80 1.51
N LYS A 2 -1.43 19.82 1.02
CA LYS A 2 -0.85 18.67 0.35
C LYS A 2 -0.32 17.67 1.36
N LYS A 3 -0.54 16.39 1.09
CA LYS A 3 0.04 15.33 1.89
C LYS A 3 1.14 14.64 1.11
N ARG A 4 2.11 14.13 1.82
CA ARG A 4 3.23 13.44 1.20
C ARG A 4 2.83 12.01 0.86
N LEU A 5 3.10 11.61 -0.36
CA LEU A 5 2.97 10.22 -0.78
C LEU A 5 4.37 9.67 -1.03
N HIS A 6 4.70 8.62 -0.31
CA HIS A 6 5.98 7.95 -0.49
C HIS A 6 5.75 6.66 -1.28
N ILE A 7 6.49 6.51 -2.36
CA ILE A 7 6.39 5.33 -3.22
C ILE A 7 7.74 4.62 -3.20
N HIS A 8 7.73 3.35 -2.85
CA HIS A 8 8.94 2.55 -2.78
C HIS A 8 8.76 1.24 -3.54
N PHE A 9 9.67 0.92 -4.43
CA PHE A 9 9.65 -0.33 -5.15
C PHE A 9 10.92 -1.12 -4.85
N ASP A 10 10.74 -2.29 -4.23
CA ASP A 10 11.82 -3.20 -3.94
C ASP A 10 11.84 -4.27 -5.03
N THR A 11 12.85 -4.20 -5.90
CA THR A 11 12.94 -5.12 -7.04
C THR A 11 13.27 -6.55 -6.62
N GLU A 12 14.01 -6.73 -5.53
CA GLU A 12 14.34 -8.07 -5.06
C GLU A 12 13.12 -8.77 -4.47
N GLY A 13 12.37 -8.06 -3.66
CA GLY A 13 11.16 -8.60 -3.06
C GLY A 13 9.95 -8.54 -3.96
N ASP A 14 10.05 -7.86 -5.10
CA ASP A 14 8.94 -7.63 -6.01
C ASP A 14 7.77 -6.99 -5.28
N LEU A 15 8.07 -5.98 -4.48
CA LEU A 15 7.14 -5.31 -3.59
C LEU A 15 7.05 -3.83 -3.93
N LEU A 16 5.83 -3.35 -4.08
CA LEU A 16 5.57 -1.93 -4.24
C LEU A 16 4.81 -1.43 -3.01
N GLU A 17 5.35 -0.39 -2.38
CA GLU A 17 4.69 0.21 -1.22
C GLU A 17 4.30 1.64 -1.50
N LEU A 18 3.11 2.02 -1.04
CA LEU A 18 2.64 3.39 -1.03
C LEU A 18 2.36 3.77 0.42
N ARG A 19 2.91 4.88 0.87
CA ARG A 19 2.69 5.35 2.24
C ARG A 19 2.27 6.81 2.25
N PHE A 20 1.27 7.13 3.05
CA PHE A 20 0.74 8.49 3.17
C PHE A 20 1.20 9.12 4.48
N GLY A 21 1.71 10.35 4.39
CA GLY A 21 2.04 11.13 5.58
C GLY A 21 3.20 10.56 6.39
N LYS A 22 3.13 10.75 7.70
CA LYS A 22 4.20 10.33 8.60
C LYS A 22 4.17 8.83 8.84
N VAL A 23 5.34 8.25 9.02
CA VAL A 23 5.45 6.85 9.40
C VAL A 23 5.07 6.74 10.89
N THR A 24 4.10 5.91 11.19
CA THR A 24 3.65 5.65 12.55
C THR A 24 3.54 4.14 12.74
N PRO A 25 3.50 3.66 13.99
CA PRO A 25 3.28 2.23 14.22
C PRO A 25 1.99 1.80 13.53
N SER A 26 2.08 0.74 12.75
CA SER A 26 0.99 0.32 11.88
C SER A 26 0.90 -1.19 11.81
N TYR A 27 -0.25 -1.68 11.34
CA TYR A 27 -0.43 -3.09 11.03
C TYR A 27 -0.98 -3.23 9.63
N TYR A 28 -0.86 -4.42 9.04
CA TYR A 28 -1.35 -4.69 7.71
C TYR A 28 -2.58 -5.57 7.75
N GLU A 29 -3.52 -5.27 6.87
CA GLU A 29 -4.70 -6.10 6.67
C GLU A 29 -4.62 -6.67 5.26
N ASP A 30 -4.77 -7.99 5.15
CA ASP A 30 -4.72 -8.69 3.87
C ASP A 30 -6.03 -8.49 3.13
N LEU A 31 -5.95 -7.85 1.96
CA LEU A 31 -7.13 -7.63 1.12
C LEU A 31 -7.28 -8.74 0.07
N GLY A 32 -6.37 -9.71 0.07
CA GLY A 32 -6.35 -10.75 -0.96
C GLY A 32 -5.55 -10.31 -2.18
N ASN A 33 -5.27 -11.25 -3.06
CA ASN A 33 -4.60 -10.99 -4.32
C ASN A 33 -3.24 -10.28 -4.18
N ASP A 34 -2.52 -10.59 -3.09
CA ASP A 34 -1.21 -10.00 -2.78
C ASP A 34 -1.26 -8.49 -2.54
N ILE A 35 -2.39 -8.00 -2.07
CA ILE A 35 -2.58 -6.59 -1.72
C ILE A 35 -2.85 -6.48 -0.24
N PHE A 36 -2.11 -5.59 0.42
CA PHE A 36 -2.25 -5.35 1.85
C PHE A 36 -2.53 -3.88 2.10
N GLU A 37 -3.39 -3.61 3.06
CA GLU A 37 -3.74 -2.26 3.48
C GLU A 37 -3.03 -1.97 4.80
N ARG A 38 -2.32 -0.84 4.87
CA ARG A 38 -1.61 -0.45 6.08
C ARG A 38 -2.48 0.49 6.91
N HIS A 39 -2.67 0.14 8.18
CA HIS A 39 -3.49 0.93 9.09
C HIS A 39 -2.67 1.45 10.25
N ASP A 40 -2.97 2.67 10.66
CA ASP A 40 -2.38 3.23 11.88
C ASP A 40 -2.86 2.42 13.08
N GLU A 41 -1.92 2.04 13.94
CA GLU A 41 -2.22 1.19 15.09
C GLU A 41 -3.16 1.85 16.09
N LYS A 42 -3.08 3.16 16.24
CA LYS A 42 -3.90 3.88 17.20
C LYS A 42 -5.25 4.31 16.66
N THR A 43 -5.27 4.81 15.43
CA THR A 43 -6.48 5.42 14.88
C THR A 43 -7.24 4.51 13.94
N GLY A 44 -6.59 3.48 13.41
CA GLY A 44 -7.17 2.61 12.40
C GLY A 44 -7.25 3.23 11.01
N LYS A 45 -6.73 4.45 10.85
CA LYS A 45 -6.77 5.10 9.53
C LYS A 45 -5.85 4.40 8.55
N ILE A 46 -6.26 4.38 7.29
CA ILE A 46 -5.43 3.81 6.23
C ILE A 46 -4.22 4.71 6.01
N LYS A 47 -3.03 4.12 6.10
CA LYS A 47 -1.77 4.84 5.97
C LYS A 47 -0.99 4.45 4.72
N GLY A 48 -1.49 3.51 3.96
CA GLY A 48 -0.81 3.08 2.75
C GLY A 48 -1.24 1.70 2.29
N TYR A 49 -0.50 1.20 1.32
CA TYR A 49 -0.77 -0.10 0.70
C TYR A 49 0.54 -0.78 0.38
N ALA A 50 0.52 -2.11 0.33
CA ALA A 50 1.65 -2.90 -0.13
C ALA A 50 1.13 -3.88 -1.18
N PHE A 51 1.85 -3.96 -2.30
CA PHE A 51 1.49 -4.85 -3.40
C PHE A 51 2.64 -5.81 -3.61
N PHE A 52 2.39 -7.11 -3.40
CA PHE A 52 3.42 -8.13 -3.57
C PHE A 52 3.30 -8.78 -4.93
N ASN A 53 4.41 -9.32 -5.41
CA ASN A 53 4.47 -10.04 -6.68
C ASN A 53 3.98 -9.19 -7.87
N VAL A 54 4.37 -7.93 -7.88
CA VAL A 54 3.90 -6.97 -8.87
C VAL A 54 4.24 -7.43 -10.29
N ARG A 55 5.50 -7.84 -10.51
CA ARG A 55 5.94 -8.28 -11.83
C ARG A 55 5.50 -9.69 -12.18
N LYS A 56 5.15 -10.48 -11.15
CA LYS A 56 4.79 -11.88 -11.33
C LYS A 56 3.29 -12.10 -11.47
N ARG A 57 2.50 -11.05 -11.45
CA ARG A 57 1.05 -11.18 -11.57
C ARG A 57 0.72 -11.81 -12.93
N LYS A 58 -0.08 -12.86 -12.88
CA LYS A 58 -0.44 -13.59 -14.09
C LYS A 58 -1.35 -12.80 -15.01
N GLU A 59 -2.09 -11.88 -14.43
CA GLU A 59 -2.96 -11.04 -15.21
C GLU A 59 -2.16 -10.01 -15.95
N LYS A 60 -2.53 -9.81 -17.18
CA LYS A 60 -1.92 -8.73 -17.95
C LYS A 60 -2.39 -7.38 -17.52
N VAL A 61 -3.01 -7.26 -16.43
CA VAL A 61 -3.43 -6.05 -15.92
C VAL A 61 -2.38 -5.27 -15.50
N ARG A 62 -2.63 -4.38 -15.55
CA ARG A 62 -2.14 -3.28 -15.56
C ARG A 62 -2.60 -2.26 -14.56
N ASP A 63 -3.85 -2.26 -14.17
CA ASP A 63 -4.43 -1.30 -13.25
C ASP A 63 -4.79 -1.97 -11.94
N ILE A 64 -4.45 -1.33 -10.83
CA ILE A 64 -4.88 -1.76 -9.51
C ILE A 64 -5.56 -0.57 -8.89
N GLU A 65 -6.80 -0.74 -8.45
CA GLU A 65 -7.53 0.32 -7.80
C GLU A 65 -7.65 0.06 -6.31
N VAL A 66 -7.43 1.08 -5.53
CA VAL A 66 -7.65 1.04 -4.10
C VAL A 66 -8.33 2.33 -3.69
N MET A 67 -9.09 2.28 -2.61
CA MET A 67 -9.77 3.47 -2.11
C MET A 67 -8.80 4.29 -1.27
N ILE A 68 -8.67 5.56 -1.59
CA ILE A 68 -7.83 6.46 -0.82
C ILE A 68 -8.72 7.21 0.16
N PRO A 69 -8.40 7.18 1.45
CA PRO A 69 -9.21 7.89 2.43
C PRO A 69 -9.07 9.39 2.27
N GLU A 70 -10.14 10.10 2.61
CA GLU A 70 -10.09 11.54 2.68
C GLU A 70 -9.49 11.95 4.02
N TYR A 71 -8.67 12.97 3.99
CA TYR A 71 -8.05 13.51 5.20
C TYR A 71 -8.45 14.96 5.39
#